data_1cc9d7a5055474fc963b86ee53c04e87
#
_entry.id   1cc9d7a5055474fc963b86ee53c04e87
#
_cell.length_a   1.000
_cell.length_b   1.000
_cell.length_c   1.000
_cell.angle_alpha   90.00
_cell.angle_beta   90.00
_cell.angle_gamma   90.00
#
_symmetry.space_group_name_H-M   'P 1'
#
loop_
_entity.id
_entity.type
_entity.pdbx_description
1 polymer ?
#
loop_
_entity_poly.entity_id
_entity_poly.type
_entity_poly.pdbx_seq_one_letter_code
_entity_poly.pdbx_strand_id
1 'polypeptide(L)'
;MCGIVGYVGSGCAADFLLEGLQRLEYRGYDSAGIAVQNGGEIGVRKRVGRVSELERLLESNPVDGSFGIGHTRWATHGETSDVNSHPHIGGNGEVVIVHNGVIENYAKLRSQLQTQGYVFRTTTDSEVIAHLVCQQWYELVKLGSDPESVETCQAAVERALVAFKGTYGIVAMFRECPGALIAARVGSPLVIGVGKDEYFLASDASPLVGHTDEVVYLSDNEIAAITRDSMEVHHRDTGRQELSIQTLEQQASETDLGDFDHYMLKEIFEQPESIENCLRGRIDDDSATAMFGGLNLDPMQLRKVDRIVLTACGTSWHAGLVGEYLLEEFARIPTEVEYASELRYRNPPMTESTMVFAITQSGETADTLAALRECKRKGHQTLAICNVVGSTIAREADGGIYLHAGPEIGVASTKAFTSQVTALILLSLYLGRLRDLSYHAGKRMIRQLREMPDVIRRTLECHDAVKDVADRYCNFENFLYLGRLYNFPVALEGALKLKEISYIHAEGYPAAEMKHGPIALVDEQTPSVFVVPRGGIYPKVMSNLEEIKARRGPVIAIACEGDDQISELADEVIYVPEVEDFMQPLVTSIPLQILSYHIALLRGCNVDRPRNLAKSVTVE
;
A
#
# COMPACT_ATOMS: atom_id res chain seq x y z
N MET A 1 -6.16 -6.27 4.35
CA MET A 1 -5.08 -6.63 5.28
C MET A 1 -5.49 -6.40 6.72
N CYS A 2 -4.85 -7.11 7.65
CA CYS A 2 -5.14 -7.01 9.08
C CYS A 2 -4.26 -5.95 9.76
N GLY A 3 -4.74 -5.39 10.88
CA GLY A 3 -3.99 -4.50 11.75
C GLY A 3 -3.75 -5.15 13.10
N ILE A 4 -2.52 -5.05 13.63
CA ILE A 4 -2.16 -5.49 14.97
C ILE A 4 -1.81 -4.26 15.80
N VAL A 5 -2.27 -4.25 17.06
CA VAL A 5 -1.82 -3.32 18.10
C VAL A 5 -1.53 -4.10 19.39
N GLY A 6 -0.60 -3.59 20.19
CA GLY A 6 -0.27 -4.14 21.50
C GLY A 6 0.17 -3.03 22.46
N TYR A 7 -0.07 -3.21 23.73
CA TYR A 7 0.30 -2.25 24.77
C TYR A 7 0.76 -2.96 26.04
N VAL A 8 1.85 -2.47 26.59
CA VAL A 8 2.35 -2.83 27.93
C VAL A 8 2.77 -1.55 28.63
N GLY A 9 2.16 -1.21 29.74
CA GLY A 9 2.48 0.03 30.45
C GLY A 9 1.75 0.18 31.78
N SER A 10 1.53 1.42 32.20
CA SER A 10 0.77 1.76 33.40
C SER A 10 -0.62 2.33 33.08
N GLY A 11 -0.89 2.65 31.81
CA GLY A 11 -2.16 3.18 31.34
C GLY A 11 -3.24 2.11 31.12
N CYS A 12 -4.43 2.54 30.70
CA CYS A 12 -5.49 1.65 30.27
C CYS A 12 -5.16 1.06 28.91
N ALA A 13 -4.93 -0.26 28.83
CA ALA A 13 -4.60 -0.90 27.57
C ALA A 13 -5.75 -0.80 26.56
N ALA A 14 -7.01 -0.91 27.01
CA ALA A 14 -8.17 -0.87 26.14
C ALA A 14 -8.27 0.44 25.34
N ASP A 15 -7.92 1.58 25.93
CA ASP A 15 -7.99 2.90 25.31
C ASP A 15 -6.98 2.99 24.14
N PHE A 16 -5.71 2.64 24.38
CA PHE A 16 -4.69 2.62 23.33
C PHE A 16 -5.03 1.61 22.23
N LEU A 17 -5.47 0.40 22.61
CA LEU A 17 -5.82 -0.63 21.66
C LEU A 17 -6.95 -0.17 20.74
N LEU A 18 -8.01 0.43 21.31
CA LEU A 18 -9.14 0.92 20.53
C LEU A 18 -8.74 2.06 19.57
N GLU A 19 -8.02 3.06 20.08
CA GLU A 19 -7.47 4.15 19.26
C GLU A 19 -6.57 3.63 18.14
N GLY A 20 -5.64 2.74 18.46
CA GLY A 20 -4.73 2.13 17.48
C GLY A 20 -5.45 1.31 16.42
N LEU A 21 -6.50 0.55 16.81
CA LEU A 21 -7.33 -0.19 15.85
C LEU A 21 -8.15 0.75 14.96
N GLN A 22 -8.64 1.88 15.46
CA GLN A 22 -9.32 2.90 14.66
C GLN A 22 -8.37 3.46 13.59
N ARG A 23 -7.13 3.76 13.96
CA ARG A 23 -6.08 4.22 13.03
C ARG A 23 -5.66 3.15 12.02
N LEU A 24 -5.78 1.85 12.34
CA LEU A 24 -5.49 0.72 11.45
C LEU A 24 -6.71 0.18 10.70
N GLU A 25 -7.91 0.75 10.90
CA GLU A 25 -9.14 0.25 10.28
C GLU A 25 -9.08 0.27 8.74
N TYR A 26 -8.28 1.18 8.13
CA TYR A 26 -8.04 1.19 6.70
C TYR A 26 -7.36 -0.09 6.17
N ARG A 27 -6.71 -0.87 7.06
CA ARG A 27 -6.06 -2.14 6.73
C ARG A 27 -7.02 -3.33 6.77
N GLY A 28 -8.08 -3.29 7.57
CA GLY A 28 -9.06 -4.36 7.67
C GLY A 28 -10.25 -3.93 8.51
N TYR A 29 -11.44 -4.22 8.05
CA TYR A 29 -12.71 -3.77 8.65
C TYR A 29 -13.79 -4.86 8.67
N ASP A 30 -13.44 -6.12 8.42
CA ASP A 30 -14.38 -7.24 8.46
C ASP A 30 -14.76 -7.62 9.88
N SER A 31 -13.82 -7.48 10.81
CA SER A 31 -14.04 -7.65 12.24
C SER A 31 -12.91 -7.02 13.06
N ALA A 32 -13.17 -6.71 14.31
CA ALA A 32 -12.19 -6.21 15.27
C ALA A 32 -12.32 -6.93 16.60
N GLY A 33 -11.22 -6.94 17.37
CA GLY A 33 -11.25 -7.47 18.73
C GLY A 33 -9.99 -7.16 19.51
N ILE A 34 -10.13 -7.21 20.84
CA ILE A 34 -9.04 -7.00 21.79
C ILE A 34 -9.02 -8.13 22.84
N ALA A 35 -7.84 -8.35 23.39
CA ALA A 35 -7.63 -9.12 24.60
C ALA A 35 -6.84 -8.27 25.58
N VAL A 36 -7.36 -8.12 26.79
CA VAL A 36 -6.75 -7.34 27.88
C VAL A 36 -6.65 -8.23 29.11
N GLN A 37 -5.53 -8.18 29.81
CA GLN A 37 -5.30 -8.98 31.01
C GLN A 37 -5.32 -8.12 32.26
N ASN A 38 -6.02 -8.63 33.27
CA ASN A 38 -6.10 -8.08 34.62
C ASN A 38 -6.03 -9.21 35.63
N GLY A 39 -5.05 -9.17 36.56
CA GLY A 39 -4.95 -10.07 37.70
C GLY A 39 -4.92 -11.57 37.37
N GLY A 40 -4.39 -11.97 36.22
CA GLY A 40 -4.31 -13.38 35.80
C GLY A 40 -5.48 -13.86 34.91
N GLU A 41 -6.49 -13.04 34.69
CA GLU A 41 -7.58 -13.33 33.74
C GLU A 41 -7.41 -12.52 32.45
N ILE A 42 -7.63 -13.15 31.30
CA ILE A 42 -7.61 -12.48 29.99
C ILE A 42 -9.04 -12.29 29.53
N GLY A 43 -9.48 -11.02 29.48
CA GLY A 43 -10.77 -10.62 28.94
C GLY A 43 -10.69 -10.44 27.41
N VAL A 44 -11.43 -11.22 26.65
CA VAL A 44 -11.47 -11.12 25.17
C VAL A 44 -12.81 -10.51 24.73
N ARG A 45 -12.74 -9.50 23.87
CA ARG A 45 -13.91 -8.89 23.21
C ARG A 45 -13.65 -8.81 21.72
N LYS A 46 -14.59 -9.30 20.93
CA LYS A 46 -14.47 -9.30 19.48
C LYS A 46 -15.83 -9.21 18.79
N ARG A 47 -15.88 -8.54 17.64
CA ARG A 47 -17.09 -8.27 16.90
C ARG A 47 -16.84 -8.22 15.40
N VAL A 48 -17.79 -8.75 14.64
CA VAL A 48 -17.88 -8.55 13.18
C VAL A 48 -18.21 -7.09 12.88
N GLY A 49 -17.62 -6.54 11.83
CA GLY A 49 -17.81 -5.18 11.38
C GLY A 49 -16.68 -4.26 11.81
N ARG A 50 -16.93 -2.97 11.76
CA ARG A 50 -15.96 -1.90 12.02
C ARG A 50 -15.55 -1.83 13.48
N VAL A 51 -14.47 -1.11 13.76
CA VAL A 51 -13.97 -0.88 15.12
C VAL A 51 -15.05 -0.21 16.00
N SER A 52 -15.92 0.61 15.43
CA SER A 52 -17.06 1.20 16.13
C SER A 52 -18.05 0.18 16.72
N GLU A 53 -18.17 -1.01 16.13
CA GLU A 53 -19.00 -2.10 16.69
C GLU A 53 -18.33 -2.75 17.90
N LEU A 54 -17.00 -2.84 17.90
CA LEU A 54 -16.22 -3.27 19.05
C LEU A 54 -16.29 -2.23 20.18
N GLU A 55 -16.22 -0.94 19.86
CA GLU A 55 -16.37 0.16 20.82
C GLU A 55 -17.71 0.10 21.55
N ARG A 56 -18.84 -0.05 20.84
CA ARG A 56 -20.16 -0.26 21.45
C ARG A 56 -20.24 -1.50 22.34
N LEU A 57 -19.54 -2.58 21.94
CA LEU A 57 -19.45 -3.78 22.78
C LEU A 57 -18.68 -3.49 24.07
N LEU A 58 -17.60 -2.71 24.02
CA LEU A 58 -16.79 -2.34 25.18
C LEU A 58 -17.54 -1.39 26.14
N GLU A 59 -18.36 -0.47 25.62
CA GLU A 59 -19.24 0.37 26.46
C GLU A 59 -20.19 -0.46 27.33
N SER A 60 -20.73 -1.55 26.78
CA SER A 60 -21.67 -2.44 27.48
C SER A 60 -20.99 -3.55 28.27
N ASN A 61 -19.79 -3.93 27.92
CA ASN A 61 -19.03 -5.04 28.50
C ASN A 61 -17.53 -4.72 28.54
N PRO A 62 -17.11 -3.79 29.39
CA PRO A 62 -15.75 -3.30 29.47
C PRO A 62 -14.73 -4.38 29.83
N VAL A 63 -13.47 -4.13 29.50
CA VAL A 63 -12.30 -4.88 29.94
C VAL A 63 -11.27 -3.89 30.48
N ASP A 64 -10.72 -4.18 31.64
CA ASP A 64 -9.73 -3.35 32.30
C ASP A 64 -8.40 -4.09 32.42
N GLY A 65 -7.31 -3.39 32.28
CA GLY A 65 -5.95 -3.92 32.40
C GLY A 65 -4.92 -2.99 31.82
N SER A 66 -3.66 -3.23 32.16
CA SER A 66 -2.53 -2.39 31.78
C SER A 66 -1.68 -2.99 30.65
N PHE A 67 -2.07 -4.16 30.12
CA PHE A 67 -1.47 -4.73 28.94
C PHE A 67 -2.49 -5.56 28.15
N GLY A 68 -2.29 -5.59 26.83
CA GLY A 68 -3.21 -6.24 25.95
C GLY A 68 -2.77 -6.21 24.49
N ILE A 69 -3.55 -6.91 23.65
CA ILE A 69 -3.37 -7.00 22.22
C ILE A 69 -4.69 -6.77 21.51
N GLY A 70 -4.63 -6.18 20.31
CA GLY A 70 -5.81 -5.91 19.50
C GLY A 70 -5.55 -6.20 18.02
N HIS A 71 -6.65 -6.38 17.28
CA HIS A 71 -6.57 -6.76 15.87
C HIS A 71 -7.78 -6.26 15.08
N THR A 72 -7.54 -5.74 13.85
CA THR A 72 -8.55 -5.59 12.82
C THR A 72 -8.32 -6.63 11.73
N ARG A 73 -9.37 -7.35 11.35
CA ARG A 73 -9.27 -8.48 10.44
C ARG A 73 -9.72 -8.10 9.02
N TRP A 74 -8.93 -8.57 8.06
CA TRP A 74 -9.29 -8.80 6.68
C TRP A 74 -9.33 -10.32 6.45
N ALA A 75 -10.49 -10.86 6.15
CA ALA A 75 -10.69 -12.31 6.11
C ALA A 75 -9.98 -12.94 4.89
N THR A 76 -8.96 -13.76 5.16
CA THR A 76 -8.28 -14.60 4.17
C THR A 76 -8.72 -16.07 4.29
N HIS A 77 -8.89 -16.56 5.53
CA HIS A 77 -9.30 -17.93 5.84
C HIS A 77 -10.47 -17.94 6.82
N GLY A 78 -11.53 -18.68 6.48
CA GLY A 78 -12.75 -18.74 7.28
C GLY A 78 -13.69 -17.55 7.05
N GLU A 79 -14.99 -17.77 7.17
CA GLU A 79 -16.02 -16.75 7.00
C GLU A 79 -15.92 -15.62 8.04
N THR A 80 -16.48 -14.46 7.70
CA THR A 80 -16.57 -13.32 8.62
C THR A 80 -17.61 -13.62 9.70
N SER A 81 -17.15 -13.88 10.93
CA SER A 81 -17.97 -14.16 12.10
C SER A 81 -17.27 -13.74 13.39
N ASP A 82 -18.02 -13.49 14.47
CA ASP A 82 -17.43 -13.16 15.77
C ASP A 82 -16.48 -14.27 16.25
N VAL A 83 -16.77 -15.53 15.95
CA VAL A 83 -15.94 -16.69 16.34
C VAL A 83 -14.59 -16.67 15.61
N ASN A 84 -14.59 -16.40 14.31
CA ASN A 84 -13.39 -16.35 13.47
C ASN A 84 -12.60 -15.04 13.60
N SER A 85 -13.11 -14.05 14.36
CA SER A 85 -12.39 -12.81 14.63
C SER A 85 -11.24 -13.03 15.60
N HIS A 86 -10.18 -12.24 15.48
CA HIS A 86 -9.09 -12.18 16.46
C HIS A 86 -9.50 -11.40 17.72
N PRO A 87 -8.85 -11.64 18.85
CA PRO A 87 -7.78 -12.61 19.13
C PRO A 87 -8.25 -14.07 19.18
N HIS A 88 -7.32 -15.02 18.93
CA HIS A 88 -7.54 -16.46 19.05
C HIS A 88 -6.95 -17.04 20.33
N ILE A 89 -7.61 -18.06 20.86
CA ILE A 89 -7.32 -18.66 22.16
C ILE A 89 -6.73 -20.06 21.96
N GLY A 90 -5.58 -20.32 22.57
CA GLY A 90 -4.93 -21.61 22.63
C GLY A 90 -5.17 -22.36 23.94
N GLY A 91 -5.25 -23.69 23.86
CA GLY A 91 -5.50 -24.54 25.02
C GLY A 91 -6.87 -24.27 25.64
N ASN A 92 -6.88 -24.08 26.96
CA ASN A 92 -8.06 -23.70 27.75
C ASN A 92 -8.01 -22.21 28.19
N GLY A 93 -7.32 -21.35 27.40
CA GLY A 93 -7.15 -19.95 27.69
C GLY A 93 -5.77 -19.58 28.25
N GLU A 94 -4.80 -20.47 28.14
CA GLU A 94 -3.43 -20.21 28.59
C GLU A 94 -2.70 -19.25 27.67
N VAL A 95 -3.00 -19.29 26.39
CA VAL A 95 -2.37 -18.45 25.37
C VAL A 95 -3.44 -17.71 24.56
N VAL A 96 -3.22 -16.43 24.31
CA VAL A 96 -4.06 -15.62 23.41
C VAL A 96 -3.16 -14.93 22.39
N ILE A 97 -3.52 -15.01 21.11
CA ILE A 97 -2.72 -14.45 20.02
C ILE A 97 -3.52 -13.57 19.08
N VAL A 98 -2.81 -12.65 18.44
CA VAL A 98 -3.21 -11.99 17.18
C VAL A 98 -2.19 -12.31 16.09
N HIS A 99 -2.65 -12.38 14.84
CA HIS A 99 -1.83 -12.82 13.72
C HIS A 99 -2.20 -12.08 12.42
N ASN A 100 -1.19 -11.55 11.75
CA ASN A 100 -1.22 -11.09 10.37
C ASN A 100 -0.40 -12.05 9.52
N GLY A 101 -0.92 -12.47 8.39
CA GLY A 101 -0.23 -13.39 7.48
C GLY A 101 -1.08 -14.61 7.11
N VAL A 102 -0.42 -15.63 6.56
CA VAL A 102 -1.03 -16.91 6.18
C VAL A 102 -0.10 -18.04 6.53
N ILE A 103 -0.60 -19.04 7.27
CA ILE A 103 0.13 -20.27 7.57
C ILE A 103 -0.28 -21.35 6.54
N GLU A 104 0.49 -21.51 5.50
CA GLU A 104 0.19 -22.39 4.35
C GLU A 104 -0.04 -23.87 4.73
N ASN A 105 0.70 -24.36 5.73
CA ASN A 105 0.60 -25.73 6.20
C ASN A 105 -0.37 -25.94 7.38
N TYR A 106 -1.26 -24.96 7.63
CA TYR A 106 -2.18 -24.99 8.78
C TYR A 106 -3.06 -26.24 8.83
N ALA A 107 -3.54 -26.75 7.68
CA ALA A 107 -4.42 -27.91 7.64
C ALA A 107 -3.75 -29.17 8.21
N LYS A 108 -2.44 -29.37 7.91
CA LYS A 108 -1.64 -30.47 8.45
C LYS A 108 -1.44 -30.33 9.95
N LEU A 109 -1.06 -29.13 10.41
CA LEU A 109 -0.83 -28.82 11.81
C LEU A 109 -2.12 -28.98 12.62
N ARG A 110 -3.25 -28.52 12.10
CA ARG A 110 -4.58 -28.67 12.69
C ARG A 110 -4.93 -30.15 12.93
N SER A 111 -4.75 -30.98 11.91
CA SER A 111 -5.01 -32.43 12.03
C SER A 111 -4.13 -33.07 13.11
N GLN A 112 -2.85 -32.71 13.20
CA GLN A 112 -1.95 -33.19 14.24
C GLN A 112 -2.39 -32.79 15.65
N LEU A 113 -2.74 -31.51 15.86
CA LEU A 113 -3.22 -31.01 17.15
C LEU A 113 -4.55 -31.65 17.56
N GLN A 114 -5.47 -31.90 16.61
CA GLN A 114 -6.72 -32.60 16.87
C GLN A 114 -6.49 -34.05 17.36
N THR A 115 -5.50 -34.77 16.79
CA THR A 115 -5.16 -36.12 17.28
C THR A 115 -4.59 -36.12 18.70
N GLN A 116 -4.08 -34.98 19.16
CA GLN A 116 -3.56 -34.77 20.51
C GLN A 116 -4.63 -34.23 21.49
N GLY A 117 -5.88 -34.07 21.03
CA GLY A 117 -7.01 -33.68 21.86
C GLY A 117 -7.31 -32.18 21.89
N TYR A 118 -6.63 -31.36 21.06
CA TYR A 118 -6.96 -29.93 20.96
C TYR A 118 -8.28 -29.74 20.22
N VAL A 119 -9.17 -28.92 20.78
CA VAL A 119 -10.50 -28.63 20.24
C VAL A 119 -10.48 -27.29 19.56
N PHE A 120 -10.70 -27.28 18.25
CA PHE A 120 -10.78 -26.08 17.45
C PHE A 120 -12.19 -25.50 17.45
N ARG A 121 -12.30 -24.19 17.65
CA ARG A 121 -13.54 -23.43 17.70
C ARG A 121 -13.78 -22.62 16.43
N THR A 122 -12.70 -22.34 15.67
CA THR A 122 -12.71 -21.50 14.49
C THR A 122 -12.27 -22.28 13.23
N THR A 123 -12.46 -21.68 12.07
CA THR A 123 -11.98 -22.24 10.78
C THR A 123 -10.72 -21.54 10.29
N THR A 124 -10.12 -20.65 11.10
CA THR A 124 -8.95 -19.87 10.74
C THR A 124 -7.64 -20.70 10.86
N ASP A 125 -6.62 -20.28 10.14
CA ASP A 125 -5.25 -20.77 10.29
C ASP A 125 -4.61 -20.27 11.60
N SER A 126 -5.03 -19.11 12.09
CA SER A 126 -4.48 -18.44 13.27
C SER A 126 -4.75 -19.20 14.56
N GLU A 127 -5.88 -19.91 14.71
CA GLU A 127 -6.14 -20.74 15.89
C GLU A 127 -5.13 -21.91 16.01
N VAL A 128 -4.60 -22.37 14.88
CA VAL A 128 -3.53 -23.38 14.86
C VAL A 128 -2.28 -22.86 15.55
N ILE A 129 -1.92 -21.60 15.32
CA ILE A 129 -0.79 -20.93 15.98
C ILE A 129 -1.01 -20.93 17.51
N ALA A 130 -2.18 -20.46 17.95
CA ALA A 130 -2.50 -20.38 19.39
C ALA A 130 -2.36 -21.74 20.09
N HIS A 131 -2.90 -22.78 19.48
CA HIS A 131 -2.80 -24.14 20.05
C HIS A 131 -1.38 -24.68 20.00
N LEU A 132 -0.61 -24.44 18.95
CA LEU A 132 0.76 -24.95 18.85
C LEU A 132 1.69 -24.25 19.84
N VAL A 133 1.56 -22.93 20.02
CA VAL A 133 2.31 -22.17 21.03
C VAL A 133 1.95 -22.69 22.43
N CYS A 134 0.67 -22.92 22.71
CA CYS A 134 0.21 -23.48 23.99
C CYS A 134 0.78 -24.89 24.22
N GLN A 135 0.83 -25.74 23.19
CA GLN A 135 1.45 -27.07 23.28
C GLN A 135 2.93 -26.97 23.66
N GLN A 136 3.69 -26.11 22.97
CA GLN A 136 5.12 -25.93 23.26
C GLN A 136 5.35 -25.39 24.67
N TRP A 137 4.50 -24.47 25.13
CA TRP A 137 4.55 -23.96 26.50
C TRP A 137 4.29 -25.08 27.52
N TYR A 138 3.27 -25.93 27.35
CA TYR A 138 3.02 -27.07 28.22
C TYR A 138 4.19 -28.08 28.25
N GLU A 139 4.83 -28.32 27.10
CA GLU A 139 6.00 -29.21 27.03
C GLU A 139 7.17 -28.64 27.82
N LEU A 140 7.43 -27.33 27.76
CA LEU A 140 8.49 -26.67 28.52
C LEU A 140 8.21 -26.71 30.02
N VAL A 141 7.00 -26.39 30.45
CA VAL A 141 6.59 -26.45 31.86
C VAL A 141 6.70 -27.88 32.41
N LYS A 142 6.31 -28.88 31.61
CA LYS A 142 6.46 -30.29 31.98
C LYS A 142 7.92 -30.73 32.12
N LEU A 143 8.84 -30.08 31.41
CA LEU A 143 10.28 -30.29 31.51
C LEU A 143 10.91 -29.52 32.68
N GLY A 144 10.15 -28.75 33.42
CA GLY A 144 10.58 -28.04 34.62
C GLY A 144 10.87 -26.55 34.43
N SER A 145 10.50 -25.98 33.26
CA SER A 145 10.57 -24.52 33.07
C SER A 145 9.51 -23.81 33.91
N ASP A 146 9.83 -22.60 34.40
CA ASP A 146 8.91 -21.78 35.14
C ASP A 146 7.79 -21.23 34.25
N PRO A 147 6.50 -21.52 34.51
CA PRO A 147 5.38 -21.06 33.70
C PRO A 147 5.20 -19.53 33.69
N GLU A 148 5.68 -18.83 34.73
CA GLU A 148 5.56 -17.39 34.89
C GLU A 148 6.74 -16.63 34.24
N SER A 149 7.77 -17.34 33.76
CA SER A 149 8.96 -16.74 33.18
C SER A 149 8.74 -16.28 31.73
N VAL A 150 9.20 -15.08 31.40
CA VAL A 150 9.19 -14.50 30.06
C VAL A 150 9.99 -15.37 29.09
N GLU A 151 11.12 -15.93 29.54
CA GLU A 151 11.97 -16.81 28.75
C GLU A 151 11.25 -18.10 28.37
N THR A 152 10.40 -18.65 29.23
CA THR A 152 9.57 -19.84 28.92
C THR A 152 8.54 -19.49 27.86
N CYS A 153 7.89 -18.34 27.96
CA CYS A 153 6.93 -17.86 26.98
C CYS A 153 7.59 -17.61 25.61
N GLN A 154 8.73 -16.96 25.60
CA GLN A 154 9.52 -16.71 24.38
C GLN A 154 9.94 -18.05 23.73
N ALA A 155 10.51 -18.97 24.52
CA ALA A 155 10.93 -20.28 24.01
C ALA A 155 9.76 -21.11 23.43
N ALA A 156 8.55 -20.98 24.01
CA ALA A 156 7.36 -21.63 23.49
C ALA A 156 6.98 -21.10 22.09
N VAL A 157 7.02 -19.78 21.90
CA VAL A 157 6.81 -19.16 20.59
C VAL A 157 7.91 -19.61 19.61
N GLU A 158 9.18 -19.49 19.97
CA GLU A 158 10.31 -19.90 19.13
C GLU A 158 10.19 -21.35 18.62
N ARG A 159 9.85 -22.29 19.50
CA ARG A 159 9.64 -23.68 19.13
C ARG A 159 8.46 -23.89 18.19
N ALA A 160 7.36 -23.13 18.39
CA ALA A 160 6.20 -23.18 17.51
C ALA A 160 6.51 -22.67 16.11
N LEU A 161 7.30 -21.58 16.00
CA LEU A 161 7.68 -20.96 14.70
C LEU A 161 8.42 -21.91 13.76
N VAL A 162 9.17 -22.90 14.29
CA VAL A 162 9.90 -23.89 13.47
C VAL A 162 8.95 -24.75 12.61
N ALA A 163 7.71 -24.93 13.06
CA ALA A 163 6.73 -25.76 12.36
C ALA A 163 5.97 -24.99 11.26
N PHE A 164 6.01 -23.66 11.25
CA PHE A 164 5.21 -22.85 10.31
C PHE A 164 5.88 -22.75 8.94
N LYS A 165 5.03 -22.73 7.91
CA LYS A 165 5.37 -22.34 6.55
C LYS A 165 4.45 -21.22 6.14
N GLY A 166 5.00 -20.16 5.53
CA GLY A 166 4.26 -18.96 5.14
C GLY A 166 4.73 -17.73 5.87
N THR A 167 3.91 -16.68 5.85
CA THR A 167 4.21 -15.38 6.44
C THR A 167 3.43 -15.15 7.72
N TYR A 168 4.05 -14.46 8.68
CA TYR A 168 3.40 -14.12 9.95
C TYR A 168 3.95 -12.84 10.60
N GLY A 169 3.05 -12.09 11.22
CA GLY A 169 3.31 -11.16 12.29
C GLY A 169 2.42 -11.58 13.46
N ILE A 170 3.01 -12.07 14.54
CA ILE A 170 2.31 -12.67 15.68
C ILE A 170 2.60 -11.85 16.92
N VAL A 171 1.57 -11.65 17.74
CA VAL A 171 1.75 -11.17 19.13
C VAL A 171 0.99 -12.12 20.05
N ALA A 172 1.68 -12.66 21.03
CA ALA A 172 1.16 -13.62 21.99
C ALA A 172 1.17 -13.06 23.43
N MET A 173 0.11 -13.36 24.16
CA MET A 173 -0.04 -13.16 25.61
C MET A 173 -0.20 -14.50 26.30
N PHE A 174 0.36 -14.64 27.50
CA PHE A 174 0.26 -15.84 28.31
C PHE A 174 -0.44 -15.51 29.64
N ARG A 175 -1.45 -16.29 30.00
CA ARG A 175 -2.20 -16.07 31.23
C ARG A 175 -1.33 -16.15 32.50
N GLU A 176 -0.40 -17.10 32.51
CA GLU A 176 0.49 -17.36 33.67
C GLU A 176 1.72 -16.41 33.68
N CYS A 177 1.96 -15.64 32.64
CA CYS A 177 3.05 -14.65 32.56
C CYS A 177 2.47 -13.25 32.31
N PRO A 178 1.80 -12.64 33.30
CA PRO A 178 1.17 -11.33 33.13
C PRO A 178 2.20 -10.24 32.94
N GLY A 179 1.89 -9.28 32.03
CA GLY A 179 2.73 -8.11 31.73
C GLY A 179 3.80 -8.36 30.68
N ALA A 180 3.78 -9.50 29.99
CA ALA A 180 4.69 -9.79 28.88
C ALA A 180 3.94 -10.00 27.56
N LEU A 181 4.42 -9.36 26.49
CA LEU A 181 4.05 -9.64 25.11
C LEU A 181 5.21 -10.29 24.38
N ILE A 182 4.95 -11.37 23.66
CA ILE A 182 5.94 -12.00 22.79
C ILE A 182 5.53 -11.75 21.34
N ALA A 183 6.33 -10.98 20.61
CA ALA A 183 6.09 -10.66 19.21
C ALA A 183 7.09 -11.39 18.30
N ALA A 184 6.63 -11.87 17.16
CA ALA A 184 7.49 -12.54 16.18
C ALA A 184 7.06 -12.21 14.76
N ARG A 185 8.04 -12.17 13.83
CA ARG A 185 7.78 -11.73 12.47
C ARG A 185 8.51 -12.56 11.41
N VAL A 186 7.81 -12.86 10.30
CA VAL A 186 8.34 -13.22 8.97
C VAL A 186 7.37 -12.68 7.91
N GLY A 187 7.82 -11.73 7.09
CA GLY A 187 7.04 -11.17 5.97
C GLY A 187 6.03 -10.10 6.38
N SER A 188 5.22 -10.29 7.44
CA SER A 188 4.24 -9.31 7.91
C SER A 188 4.89 -8.31 8.88
N PRO A 189 4.77 -6.98 8.66
CA PRO A 189 5.49 -5.99 9.45
C PRO A 189 5.01 -5.91 10.90
N LEU A 190 5.96 -5.65 11.81
CA LEU A 190 5.73 -5.27 13.21
C LEU A 190 6.73 -4.19 13.62
N VAL A 191 6.25 -3.18 14.34
CA VAL A 191 7.02 -2.06 14.88
C VAL A 191 6.69 -1.91 16.35
N ILE A 192 7.72 -1.62 17.16
CA ILE A 192 7.59 -1.42 18.61
C ILE A 192 7.93 0.03 18.90
N GLY A 193 6.99 0.76 19.51
CA GLY A 193 7.21 2.11 20.03
C GLY A 193 7.78 2.05 21.44
N VAL A 194 8.81 2.85 21.70
CA VAL A 194 9.48 2.95 22.99
C VAL A 194 8.95 4.19 23.71
N GLY A 195 8.18 3.99 24.77
CA GLY A 195 7.67 5.05 25.63
C GLY A 195 8.41 5.13 26.95
N LYS A 196 7.96 6.02 27.82
CA LYS A 196 8.50 6.14 29.18
C LYS A 196 7.76 5.20 30.12
N ASP A 197 8.41 4.12 30.56
CA ASP A 197 7.83 3.05 31.39
C ASP A 197 6.64 2.34 30.70
N GLU A 198 6.66 2.28 29.37
CA GLU A 198 5.64 1.63 28.55
C GLU A 198 6.17 1.32 27.13
N TYR A 199 5.55 0.33 26.50
CA TYR A 199 5.83 -0.03 25.12
C TYR A 199 4.53 -0.20 24.35
N PHE A 200 4.60 0.24 23.11
CA PHE A 200 3.54 0.13 22.13
C PHE A 200 3.96 -0.83 21.03
N LEU A 201 3.05 -1.60 20.49
CA LEU A 201 3.32 -2.47 19.35
C LEU A 201 2.26 -2.26 18.30
N ALA A 202 2.68 -2.23 17.03
CA ALA A 202 1.74 -2.10 15.92
C ALA A 202 2.26 -2.78 14.65
N SER A 203 1.36 -3.08 13.73
CA SER A 203 1.72 -3.60 12.40
C SER A 203 2.12 -2.50 11.41
N ASP A 204 1.94 -1.23 11.76
CA ASP A 204 2.56 -0.07 11.11
C ASP A 204 2.70 1.09 12.11
N ALA A 205 3.36 2.17 11.71
CA ALA A 205 3.71 3.24 12.63
C ALA A 205 2.53 4.16 13.00
N SER A 206 1.42 4.17 12.26
CA SER A 206 0.32 5.12 12.45
C SER A 206 -0.31 5.09 13.86
N PRO A 207 -0.49 3.93 14.54
CA PRO A 207 -0.95 3.89 15.91
C PRO A 207 0.00 4.52 16.93
N LEU A 208 1.29 4.59 16.60
CA LEU A 208 2.34 5.07 17.52
C LEU A 208 2.46 6.60 17.52
N VAL A 209 2.01 7.25 16.44
CA VAL A 209 2.07 8.71 16.28
C VAL A 209 1.32 9.42 17.39
N GLY A 210 2.01 10.33 18.10
CA GLY A 210 1.46 11.06 19.25
C GLY A 210 1.65 10.34 20.61
N HIS A 211 2.09 9.07 20.60
CA HIS A 211 2.44 8.32 21.82
C HIS A 211 3.96 8.25 22.02
N THR A 212 4.73 8.08 20.95
CA THR A 212 6.19 8.07 20.97
C THR A 212 6.77 8.45 19.63
N ASP A 213 7.99 9.03 19.66
CA ASP A 213 8.80 9.31 18.47
C ASP A 213 9.93 8.28 18.28
N GLU A 214 10.11 7.34 19.22
CA GLU A 214 11.15 6.32 19.18
C GLU A 214 10.56 4.96 18.85
N VAL A 215 11.08 4.33 17.77
CA VAL A 215 10.56 3.05 17.29
C VAL A 215 11.67 2.05 16.96
N VAL A 216 11.34 0.77 17.09
CA VAL A 216 12.16 -0.37 16.65
C VAL A 216 11.35 -1.19 15.66
N TYR A 217 11.82 -1.29 14.41
CA TYR A 217 11.22 -2.17 13.42
C TYR A 217 11.81 -3.58 13.53
N LEU A 218 10.97 -4.58 13.75
CA LEU A 218 11.44 -5.96 13.72
C LEU A 218 11.79 -6.37 12.29
N SER A 219 12.86 -7.15 12.16
CA SER A 219 13.25 -7.81 10.92
C SER A 219 12.68 -9.24 10.84
N ASP A 220 12.73 -9.87 9.66
CA ASP A 220 12.28 -11.24 9.53
C ASP A 220 13.13 -12.20 10.38
N ASN A 221 12.49 -13.17 11.02
CA ASN A 221 13.05 -14.11 12.01
C ASN A 221 13.45 -13.46 13.34
N GLU A 222 13.05 -12.23 13.61
CA GLU A 222 13.21 -11.63 14.93
C GLU A 222 11.99 -11.92 15.82
N ILE A 223 12.29 -12.08 17.10
CA ILE A 223 11.34 -12.30 18.18
C ILE A 223 11.65 -11.28 19.26
N ALA A 224 10.64 -10.52 19.68
CA ALA A 224 10.74 -9.55 20.76
C ALA A 224 9.96 -10.05 21.98
N ALA A 225 10.61 -10.03 23.15
CA ALA A 225 9.98 -10.16 24.43
C ALA A 225 9.88 -8.77 25.06
N ILE A 226 8.66 -8.33 25.33
CA ILE A 226 8.35 -6.95 25.75
C ILE A 226 7.65 -7.02 27.11
N THR A 227 8.23 -6.36 28.10
CA THR A 227 7.62 -6.12 29.41
C THR A 227 7.51 -4.63 29.64
N ARG A 228 6.91 -4.19 30.73
CA ARG A 228 6.88 -2.78 31.10
C ARG A 228 8.28 -2.15 31.25
N ASP A 229 9.23 -2.92 31.75
CA ASP A 229 10.54 -2.43 32.17
C ASP A 229 11.65 -2.74 31.16
N SER A 230 11.38 -3.63 30.20
CA SER A 230 12.40 -4.09 29.26
C SER A 230 11.82 -4.56 27.93
N MET A 231 12.64 -4.42 26.89
CA MET A 231 12.42 -5.02 25.58
C MET A 231 13.70 -5.72 25.16
N GLU A 232 13.61 -7.00 24.80
CA GLU A 232 14.71 -7.77 24.24
C GLU A 232 14.32 -8.31 22.88
N VAL A 233 15.22 -8.18 21.90
CA VAL A 233 15.04 -8.70 20.55
C VAL A 233 16.07 -9.78 20.27
N HIS A 234 15.60 -10.92 19.80
CA HIS A 234 16.43 -12.06 19.43
C HIS A 234 16.15 -12.43 17.97
N HIS A 235 17.21 -12.63 17.20
CA HIS A 235 17.08 -13.22 15.88
C HIS A 235 17.29 -14.73 15.98
N ARG A 236 16.42 -15.52 15.38
CA ARG A 236 16.38 -16.98 15.50
C ARG A 236 17.73 -17.65 15.21
N ASP A 237 18.49 -17.14 14.22
CA ASP A 237 19.73 -17.78 13.76
C ASP A 237 20.99 -17.14 14.35
N THR A 238 20.93 -15.88 14.80
CA THR A 238 22.11 -15.10 15.28
C THR A 238 22.06 -14.70 16.76
N GLY A 239 20.95 -15.02 17.45
CA GLY A 239 20.79 -14.72 18.87
C GLY A 239 20.38 -13.27 19.17
N ARG A 240 20.71 -12.78 20.36
CA ARG A 240 20.34 -11.44 20.85
C ARG A 240 20.84 -10.34 19.91
N GLN A 241 19.97 -9.39 19.58
CA GLN A 241 20.26 -8.26 18.70
C GLN A 241 20.46 -6.96 19.50
N GLU A 242 21.32 -6.08 18.99
CA GLU A 242 21.35 -4.69 19.46
C GLU A 242 20.13 -3.94 18.90
N LEU A 243 19.45 -3.18 19.78
CA LEU A 243 18.27 -2.44 19.42
C LEU A 243 18.63 -1.25 18.52
N SER A 244 18.12 -1.22 17.31
CA SER A 244 18.21 -0.07 16.40
C SER A 244 16.99 0.82 16.58
N ILE A 245 17.08 1.79 17.52
CA ILE A 245 16.02 2.78 17.73
C ILE A 245 16.10 3.82 16.62
N GLN A 246 14.96 4.07 15.98
CA GLN A 246 14.79 5.06 14.91
C GLN A 246 13.80 6.12 15.35
N THR A 247 13.93 7.34 14.82
CA THR A 247 12.97 8.42 15.09
C THR A 247 11.83 8.38 14.08
N LEU A 248 10.62 8.46 14.56
CA LEU A 248 9.41 8.52 13.75
C LEU A 248 9.18 9.97 13.26
N GLU A 249 9.25 10.19 11.95
CA GLU A 249 9.12 11.53 11.35
C GLU A 249 7.66 11.97 11.09
N GLN A 250 6.66 11.11 11.31
CA GLN A 250 5.26 11.42 11.03
C GLN A 250 4.61 12.27 12.13
N GLN A 251 3.79 13.25 11.72
CA GLN A 251 2.98 14.08 12.63
C GLN A 251 1.51 13.65 12.59
N ALA A 252 0.84 13.66 13.75
CA ALA A 252 -0.57 13.27 13.88
C ALA A 252 -1.53 14.17 13.05
N SER A 253 -1.17 15.44 12.83
CA SER A 253 -1.97 16.39 12.04
C SER A 253 -2.08 16.05 10.54
N GLU A 254 -1.18 15.23 10.00
CA GLU A 254 -1.19 14.84 8.59
C GLU A 254 -2.31 13.84 8.23
N THR A 255 -2.89 13.18 9.23
CA THR A 255 -3.96 12.19 9.04
C THR A 255 -5.37 12.74 9.29
N ASP A 256 -5.51 14.02 9.63
CA ASP A 256 -6.82 14.66 9.82
C ASP A 256 -7.54 14.83 8.47
N LEU A 257 -8.85 14.59 8.44
CA LEU A 257 -9.69 14.77 7.26
C LEU A 257 -9.86 16.26 6.87
N GLY A 258 -9.77 17.18 7.85
CA GLY A 258 -9.98 18.61 7.63
C GLY A 258 -11.39 18.92 7.13
N ASP A 259 -11.50 19.83 6.17
CA ASP A 259 -12.78 20.29 5.60
C ASP A 259 -13.34 19.36 4.50
N PHE A 260 -12.72 18.22 4.25
CA PHE A 260 -13.14 17.29 3.20
C PHE A 260 -14.09 16.21 3.76
N ASP A 261 -15.05 15.79 2.95
CA ASP A 261 -15.98 14.71 3.33
C ASP A 261 -15.33 13.32 3.32
N HIS A 262 -14.26 13.13 2.51
CA HIS A 262 -13.58 11.85 2.30
C HIS A 262 -12.08 12.03 2.11
N TYR A 263 -11.30 11.03 2.55
CA TYR A 263 -9.83 11.01 2.36
C TYR A 263 -9.45 11.02 0.88
N MET A 264 -10.13 10.25 0.05
CA MET A 264 -9.84 10.25 -1.39
C MET A 264 -9.97 11.64 -2.01
N LEU A 265 -11.01 12.41 -1.65
CA LEU A 265 -11.16 13.77 -2.17
C LEU A 265 -10.04 14.68 -1.65
N LYS A 266 -9.73 14.64 -0.35
CA LYS A 266 -8.60 15.35 0.24
C LYS A 266 -7.30 15.05 -0.52
N GLU A 267 -6.99 13.78 -0.72
CA GLU A 267 -5.78 13.32 -1.38
C GLU A 267 -5.71 13.72 -2.87
N ILE A 268 -6.84 13.84 -3.56
CA ILE A 268 -6.92 14.42 -4.90
C ILE A 268 -6.52 15.91 -4.87
N PHE A 269 -7.01 16.66 -3.89
CA PHE A 269 -6.71 18.10 -3.76
C PHE A 269 -5.31 18.38 -3.18
N GLU A 270 -4.67 17.42 -2.51
CA GLU A 270 -3.30 17.51 -1.99
C GLU A 270 -2.23 17.26 -3.07
N GLN A 271 -2.59 16.89 -4.29
CA GLN A 271 -1.63 16.57 -5.34
C GLN A 271 -0.66 17.72 -5.70
N PRO A 272 -1.06 19.01 -5.73
CA PRO A 272 -0.10 20.09 -5.91
C PRO A 272 1.01 20.08 -4.86
N GLU A 273 0.65 19.93 -3.59
CA GLU A 273 1.59 19.90 -2.48
C GLU A 273 2.47 18.64 -2.49
N SER A 274 1.90 17.49 -2.79
CA SER A 274 2.65 16.23 -2.88
C SER A 274 3.70 16.26 -3.99
N ILE A 275 3.40 16.92 -5.11
CA ILE A 275 4.36 17.15 -6.21
C ILE A 275 5.45 18.14 -5.76
N GLU A 276 5.11 19.25 -5.09
CA GLU A 276 6.10 20.19 -4.52
C GLU A 276 7.06 19.47 -3.56
N ASN A 277 6.53 18.64 -2.67
CA ASN A 277 7.33 17.84 -1.74
C ASN A 277 8.24 16.86 -2.47
N CYS A 278 7.74 16.20 -3.52
CA CYS A 278 8.52 15.30 -4.35
C CYS A 278 9.67 16.03 -5.09
N LEU A 279 9.49 17.29 -5.45
CA LEU A 279 10.50 18.11 -6.14
C LEU A 279 11.52 18.73 -5.18
N ARG A 280 11.17 18.88 -3.89
CA ARG A 280 11.98 19.62 -2.91
C ARG A 280 13.39 19.07 -2.78
N GLY A 281 14.40 19.92 -3.03
CA GLY A 281 15.82 19.57 -2.92
C GLY A 281 16.35 18.63 -4.00
N ARG A 282 15.57 18.38 -5.07
CA ARG A 282 15.92 17.41 -6.14
C ARG A 282 16.24 18.04 -7.48
N ILE A 283 16.27 19.34 -7.57
CA ILE A 283 16.56 20.05 -8.82
C ILE A 283 17.88 20.81 -8.70
N ASP A 284 18.81 20.55 -9.60
CA ASP A 284 20.05 21.30 -9.80
C ASP A 284 19.92 22.16 -11.06
N ASP A 285 19.71 23.46 -10.85
CA ASP A 285 19.56 24.42 -11.94
C ASP A 285 20.85 24.65 -12.73
N ASP A 286 21.99 24.66 -12.04
CA ASP A 286 23.27 24.97 -12.67
C ASP A 286 23.69 23.87 -13.65
N SER A 287 23.48 22.62 -13.28
CA SER A 287 23.78 21.47 -14.13
C SER A 287 22.59 21.05 -15.03
N ALA A 288 21.41 21.67 -14.87
CA ALA A 288 20.16 21.34 -15.55
C ALA A 288 19.78 19.85 -15.43
N THR A 289 19.84 19.34 -14.18
CA THR A 289 19.60 17.92 -13.88
C THR A 289 18.81 17.75 -12.60
N ALA A 290 18.41 16.51 -12.30
CA ALA A 290 17.90 16.14 -10.98
C ALA A 290 19.03 15.64 -10.08
N MET A 291 18.76 15.60 -8.77
CA MET A 291 19.66 15.08 -7.73
C MET A 291 18.97 14.07 -6.85
N PHE A 292 19.65 12.96 -6.56
CA PHE A 292 19.14 11.91 -5.67
C PHE A 292 20.25 11.47 -4.71
N GLY A 293 20.08 11.79 -3.43
CA GLY A 293 21.02 11.34 -2.39
C GLY A 293 20.85 9.88 -1.98
N GLY A 294 19.67 9.28 -2.25
CA GLY A 294 19.33 7.94 -1.78
C GLY A 294 19.58 6.80 -2.77
N LEU A 295 20.05 7.05 -4.00
CA LEU A 295 20.31 5.97 -4.96
C LEU A 295 21.51 5.11 -4.57
N ASN A 296 22.43 5.63 -3.74
CA ASN A 296 23.65 4.95 -3.28
C ASN A 296 24.56 4.42 -4.41
N LEU A 297 24.49 5.04 -5.59
CA LEU A 297 25.24 4.70 -6.79
C LEU A 297 25.96 5.93 -7.33
N ASP A 298 27.20 5.75 -7.73
CA ASP A 298 27.94 6.82 -8.38
C ASP A 298 27.56 6.99 -9.87
N PRO A 299 27.85 8.16 -10.48
CA PRO A 299 27.52 8.40 -11.88
C PRO A 299 28.17 7.42 -12.88
N MET A 300 29.31 6.82 -12.53
CA MET A 300 29.98 5.84 -13.39
C MET A 300 29.27 4.49 -13.38
N GLN A 301 28.72 4.10 -12.23
CA GLN A 301 27.88 2.90 -12.11
C GLN A 301 26.59 3.09 -12.90
N LEU A 302 25.93 4.24 -12.74
CA LEU A 302 24.68 4.56 -13.44
C LEU A 302 24.86 4.63 -14.98
N ARG A 303 26.03 5.05 -15.48
CA ARG A 303 26.33 5.04 -16.91
C ARG A 303 26.47 3.64 -17.51
N LYS A 304 26.80 2.62 -16.69
CA LYS A 304 26.94 1.22 -17.12
C LYS A 304 25.62 0.49 -17.22
N VAL A 305 24.56 1.06 -16.66
CA VAL A 305 23.21 0.46 -16.74
C VAL A 305 22.78 0.47 -18.20
N ASP A 306 22.48 -0.69 -18.75
CA ASP A 306 22.04 -0.87 -20.15
C ASP A 306 20.58 -1.29 -20.27
N ARG A 307 19.94 -1.66 -19.15
CA ARG A 307 18.53 -2.02 -19.08
C ARG A 307 17.95 -1.67 -17.71
N ILE A 308 16.72 -1.21 -17.68
CA ILE A 308 15.96 -1.01 -16.45
C ILE A 308 14.73 -1.93 -16.47
N VAL A 309 14.43 -2.52 -15.33
CA VAL A 309 13.19 -3.24 -15.06
C VAL A 309 12.45 -2.50 -13.96
N LEU A 310 11.25 -2.02 -14.25
CA LEU A 310 10.33 -1.44 -13.27
C LEU A 310 9.34 -2.55 -12.85
N THR A 311 9.22 -2.82 -11.57
CA THR A 311 8.29 -3.85 -11.08
C THR A 311 7.36 -3.30 -10.02
N ALA A 312 6.08 -3.61 -10.14
CA ALA A 312 5.05 -3.06 -9.27
C ALA A 312 3.72 -3.84 -9.37
N CYS A 313 2.74 -3.42 -8.57
CA CYS A 313 1.35 -3.88 -8.62
C CYS A 313 0.39 -2.68 -8.78
N GLY A 314 -0.75 -2.89 -9.45
CA GLY A 314 -1.86 -1.93 -9.55
C GLY A 314 -1.45 -0.56 -10.07
N THR A 315 -1.86 0.49 -9.39
CA THR A 315 -1.56 1.91 -9.71
C THR A 315 -0.06 2.17 -9.89
N SER A 316 0.79 1.56 -9.06
CA SER A 316 2.25 1.71 -9.19
C SER A 316 2.79 1.04 -10.47
N TRP A 317 2.16 -0.01 -10.95
CA TRP A 317 2.48 -0.63 -12.24
C TRP A 317 2.11 0.32 -13.40
N HIS A 318 0.96 1.01 -13.33
CA HIS A 318 0.57 2.04 -14.32
C HIS A 318 1.56 3.23 -14.31
N ALA A 319 2.03 3.66 -13.14
CA ALA A 319 3.10 4.66 -13.05
C ALA A 319 4.40 4.14 -13.69
N GLY A 320 4.72 2.86 -13.50
CA GLY A 320 5.84 2.20 -14.17
C GLY A 320 5.76 2.27 -15.70
N LEU A 321 4.57 2.03 -16.28
CA LEU A 321 4.35 2.16 -17.74
C LEU A 321 4.60 3.58 -18.26
N VAL A 322 4.24 4.62 -17.49
CA VAL A 322 4.64 5.99 -17.82
C VAL A 322 6.16 6.14 -17.73
N GLY A 323 6.78 5.54 -16.71
CA GLY A 323 8.23 5.54 -16.50
C GLY A 323 9.01 4.86 -17.63
N GLU A 324 8.48 3.80 -18.23
CA GLU A 324 9.05 3.14 -19.41
C GLU A 324 9.23 4.13 -20.57
N TYR A 325 8.14 4.80 -20.97
CA TYR A 325 8.22 5.82 -22.03
C TYR A 325 9.21 6.94 -21.69
N LEU A 326 9.20 7.43 -20.43
CA LEU A 326 10.10 8.50 -19.99
C LEU A 326 11.58 8.10 -20.05
N LEU A 327 11.92 6.92 -19.55
CA LEU A 327 13.29 6.43 -19.49
C LEU A 327 13.83 6.09 -20.88
N GLU A 328 12.99 5.53 -21.75
CA GLU A 328 13.36 5.26 -23.15
C GLU A 328 13.52 6.53 -23.98
N GLU A 329 12.63 7.52 -23.81
CA GLU A 329 12.69 8.78 -24.55
C GLU A 329 13.86 9.64 -24.10
N PHE A 330 14.02 9.88 -22.79
CA PHE A 330 14.98 10.87 -22.28
C PHE A 330 16.32 10.27 -21.84
N ALA A 331 16.32 9.07 -21.24
CA ALA A 331 17.55 8.42 -20.81
C ALA A 331 18.13 7.46 -21.86
N ARG A 332 17.36 7.11 -22.90
CA ARG A 332 17.73 6.17 -23.95
C ARG A 332 18.16 4.80 -23.42
N ILE A 333 17.49 4.35 -22.35
CA ILE A 333 17.73 3.06 -21.71
C ILE A 333 16.52 2.17 -21.99
N PRO A 334 16.70 0.99 -22.64
CA PRO A 334 15.64 0.00 -22.75
C PRO A 334 15.04 -0.29 -21.37
N THR A 335 13.74 -0.13 -21.27
CA THR A 335 13.02 -0.27 -19.99
C THR A 335 11.85 -1.22 -20.18
N GLU A 336 11.62 -2.08 -19.22
CA GLU A 336 10.49 -3.02 -19.19
C GLU A 336 9.72 -2.85 -17.89
N VAL A 337 8.40 -3.02 -17.97
CA VAL A 337 7.52 -2.95 -16.80
C VAL A 337 6.89 -4.32 -16.55
N GLU A 338 7.17 -4.88 -15.39
CA GLU A 338 6.73 -6.20 -15.01
C GLU A 338 5.75 -6.16 -13.83
N TYR A 339 4.69 -6.96 -13.90
CA TYR A 339 3.91 -7.25 -12.70
C TYR A 339 4.80 -7.98 -11.68
N ALA A 340 4.81 -7.50 -10.45
CA ALA A 340 5.67 -8.07 -9.41
C ALA A 340 5.33 -9.53 -9.11
N SER A 341 4.04 -9.89 -9.13
CA SER A 341 3.54 -11.26 -8.99
C SER A 341 4.11 -12.20 -10.06
N GLU A 342 4.28 -11.70 -11.30
CA GLU A 342 4.77 -12.50 -12.42
C GLU A 342 6.31 -12.55 -12.48
N LEU A 343 6.98 -11.42 -12.23
CA LEU A 343 8.45 -11.31 -12.30
C LEU A 343 9.13 -12.36 -11.43
N ARG A 344 8.61 -12.59 -10.24
CA ARG A 344 9.15 -13.57 -9.28
C ARG A 344 9.21 -14.99 -9.87
N TYR A 345 8.17 -15.42 -10.57
CA TYR A 345 8.03 -16.80 -11.06
C TYR A 345 8.48 -16.96 -12.50
N ARG A 346 8.31 -15.94 -13.35
CA ARG A 346 8.66 -15.99 -14.78
C ARG A 346 10.16 -16.13 -15.02
N ASN A 347 11.00 -15.62 -14.12
CA ASN A 347 12.46 -15.69 -14.21
C ASN A 347 13.00 -15.16 -15.57
N PRO A 348 12.71 -13.90 -15.95
CA PRO A 348 13.16 -13.35 -17.23
C PRO A 348 14.70 -13.26 -17.29
N PRO A 349 15.30 -13.35 -18.48
CA PRO A 349 16.74 -13.16 -18.62
C PRO A 349 17.09 -11.70 -18.33
N MET A 350 17.99 -11.48 -17.39
CA MET A 350 18.54 -10.18 -17.01
C MET A 350 20.06 -10.24 -17.02
N THR A 351 20.72 -9.16 -17.44
CA THR A 351 22.18 -9.02 -17.45
C THR A 351 22.69 -8.46 -16.13
N GLU A 352 23.99 -8.52 -15.87
CA GLU A 352 24.61 -7.91 -14.67
C GLU A 352 24.45 -6.38 -14.64
N SER A 353 24.28 -5.74 -15.81
CA SER A 353 24.04 -4.30 -15.97
C SER A 353 22.55 -3.90 -15.90
N THR A 354 21.65 -4.85 -15.67
CA THR A 354 20.23 -4.58 -15.45
C THR A 354 20.01 -4.02 -14.04
N MET A 355 19.32 -2.88 -13.95
CA MET A 355 18.91 -2.25 -12.72
C MET A 355 17.40 -2.43 -12.52
N VAL A 356 16.99 -2.84 -11.33
CA VAL A 356 15.60 -3.11 -10.99
C VAL A 356 15.07 -2.05 -10.04
N PHE A 357 13.95 -1.42 -10.36
CA PHE A 357 13.21 -0.53 -9.46
C PHE A 357 11.90 -1.19 -9.02
N ALA A 358 11.73 -1.36 -7.73
CA ALA A 358 10.45 -1.69 -7.11
C ALA A 358 9.67 -0.41 -6.81
N ILE A 359 8.49 -0.25 -7.45
CA ILE A 359 7.65 0.94 -7.25
C ILE A 359 6.49 0.55 -6.34
N THR A 360 6.29 1.29 -5.25
CA THR A 360 5.26 1.01 -4.26
C THR A 360 4.87 2.25 -3.48
N GLN A 361 3.62 2.35 -3.07
CA GLN A 361 3.18 3.41 -2.16
C GLN A 361 3.53 3.02 -0.71
N SER A 362 3.07 1.84 -0.25
CA SER A 362 3.20 1.41 1.14
C SER A 362 4.59 0.88 1.52
N GLY A 363 5.36 0.38 0.54
CA GLY A 363 6.61 -0.34 0.79
C GLY A 363 6.45 -1.71 1.46
N GLU A 364 5.21 -2.22 1.53
CA GLU A 364 4.86 -3.47 2.21
C GLU A 364 4.10 -4.47 1.32
N THR A 365 3.94 -4.18 0.03
CA THR A 365 3.22 -5.07 -0.90
C THR A 365 3.99 -6.38 -1.07
N ALA A 366 3.36 -7.51 -0.73
CA ALA A 366 4.00 -8.82 -0.65
C ALA A 366 4.67 -9.23 -1.97
N ASP A 367 3.94 -9.13 -3.09
CA ASP A 367 4.48 -9.48 -4.41
C ASP A 367 5.67 -8.61 -4.80
N THR A 368 5.58 -7.29 -4.54
CA THR A 368 6.65 -6.34 -4.86
C THR A 368 7.90 -6.60 -4.02
N LEU A 369 7.72 -6.91 -2.74
CA LEU A 369 8.80 -7.31 -1.84
C LEU A 369 9.46 -8.62 -2.28
N ALA A 370 8.64 -9.61 -2.64
CA ALA A 370 9.14 -10.91 -3.10
C ALA A 370 9.91 -10.79 -4.43
N ALA A 371 9.43 -9.97 -5.37
CA ALA A 371 10.12 -9.69 -6.62
C ALA A 371 11.46 -8.99 -6.38
N LEU A 372 11.51 -7.99 -5.49
CA LEU A 372 12.75 -7.30 -5.09
C LEU A 372 13.76 -8.31 -4.51
N ARG A 373 13.33 -9.13 -3.55
CA ARG A 373 14.18 -10.16 -2.91
C ARG A 373 14.72 -11.16 -3.92
N GLU A 374 13.90 -11.62 -4.87
CA GLU A 374 14.33 -12.55 -5.91
C GLU A 374 15.36 -11.92 -6.86
N CYS A 375 15.19 -10.67 -7.27
CA CYS A 375 16.18 -9.95 -8.06
C CYS A 375 17.48 -9.75 -7.29
N LYS A 376 17.41 -9.38 -6.02
CA LYS A 376 18.57 -9.22 -5.13
C LYS A 376 19.31 -10.54 -4.90
N ARG A 377 18.58 -11.65 -4.69
CA ARG A 377 19.14 -13.00 -4.57
C ARG A 377 19.95 -13.41 -5.81
N LYS A 378 19.55 -12.93 -6.99
CA LYS A 378 20.25 -13.17 -8.26
C LYS A 378 21.42 -12.22 -8.49
N GLY A 379 21.67 -11.27 -7.59
CA GLY A 379 22.79 -10.33 -7.66
C GLY A 379 22.51 -9.08 -8.49
N HIS A 380 21.25 -8.80 -8.85
CA HIS A 380 20.90 -7.55 -9.54
C HIS A 380 20.86 -6.37 -8.56
N GLN A 381 21.26 -5.18 -9.06
CA GLN A 381 21.11 -3.93 -8.33
C GLN A 381 19.62 -3.60 -8.18
N THR A 382 19.15 -3.49 -6.93
CA THR A 382 17.74 -3.25 -6.61
C THR A 382 17.54 -1.92 -5.93
N LEU A 383 16.65 -1.11 -6.46
CA LEU A 383 16.29 0.20 -5.94
C LEU A 383 14.78 0.27 -5.68
N ALA A 384 14.34 1.17 -4.80
CA ALA A 384 12.94 1.38 -4.52
C ALA A 384 12.49 2.81 -4.86
N ILE A 385 11.25 2.95 -5.38
CA ILE A 385 10.51 4.21 -5.39
C ILE A 385 9.35 4.02 -4.43
N CYS A 386 9.41 4.64 -3.25
CA CYS A 386 8.51 4.34 -2.14
C CYS A 386 8.03 5.60 -1.42
N ASN A 387 6.78 5.61 -0.93
CA ASN A 387 6.29 6.75 -0.16
C ASN A 387 6.58 6.62 1.33
N VAL A 388 6.46 5.43 1.92
CA VAL A 388 6.61 5.23 3.35
C VAL A 388 8.08 5.03 3.73
N VAL A 389 8.62 5.99 4.48
CA VAL A 389 9.97 5.94 5.03
C VAL A 389 10.09 4.77 6.03
N GLY A 390 11.19 4.03 5.97
CA GLY A 390 11.44 2.90 6.89
C GLY A 390 10.60 1.65 6.61
N SER A 391 9.80 1.61 5.53
CA SER A 391 9.08 0.40 5.11
C SER A 391 10.03 -0.74 4.72
N THR A 392 9.50 -1.96 4.69
CA THR A 392 10.31 -3.17 4.44
C THR A 392 11.03 -3.10 3.08
N ILE A 393 10.34 -2.73 2.00
CA ILE A 393 10.95 -2.59 0.66
C ILE A 393 12.04 -1.50 0.68
N ALA A 394 11.78 -0.37 1.34
CA ALA A 394 12.77 0.73 1.42
C ALA A 394 14.04 0.33 2.19
N ARG A 395 13.91 -0.49 3.25
CA ARG A 395 15.07 -0.98 4.03
C ARG A 395 15.85 -2.09 3.32
N GLU A 396 15.17 -2.95 2.56
CA GLU A 396 15.80 -4.08 1.88
C GLU A 396 16.42 -3.73 0.53
N ALA A 397 15.96 -2.67 -0.12
CA ALA A 397 16.55 -2.17 -1.35
C ALA A 397 17.97 -1.64 -1.11
N ASP A 398 18.82 -1.65 -2.15
CA ASP A 398 20.19 -1.15 -2.08
C ASP A 398 20.24 0.40 -2.05
N GLY A 399 19.12 1.03 -2.35
CA GLY A 399 18.89 2.47 -2.33
C GLY A 399 17.53 2.82 -2.92
N GLY A 400 17.24 4.11 -3.10
CA GLY A 400 15.95 4.46 -3.69
C GLY A 400 15.58 5.94 -3.63
N ILE A 401 14.31 6.20 -3.90
CA ILE A 401 13.70 7.52 -3.96
C ILE A 401 12.44 7.49 -3.07
N TYR A 402 12.39 8.33 -2.05
CA TYR A 402 11.16 8.57 -1.30
C TYR A 402 10.29 9.59 -2.01
N LEU A 403 8.99 9.37 -2.06
CA LEU A 403 8.04 10.26 -2.74
C LEU A 403 7.72 11.53 -1.96
N HIS A 404 7.70 11.43 -0.63
CA HIS A 404 7.28 12.51 0.29
C HIS A 404 5.87 13.05 -0.01
N ALA A 405 4.97 12.17 -0.47
CA ALA A 405 3.59 12.54 -0.79
C ALA A 405 2.70 12.73 0.47
N GLY A 406 3.26 12.49 1.66
CA GLY A 406 2.49 12.40 2.89
C GLY A 406 1.67 11.10 2.99
N PRO A 407 0.89 10.92 4.08
CA PRO A 407 0.02 9.77 4.26
C PRO A 407 -1.06 9.71 3.18
N GLU A 408 -1.34 8.52 2.64
CA GLU A 408 -2.44 8.24 1.72
C GLU A 408 -3.30 7.13 2.31
N ILE A 409 -4.51 7.48 2.75
CA ILE A 409 -5.42 6.66 3.57
C ILE A 409 -6.50 6.02 2.71
N GLY A 410 -7.06 6.75 1.74
CA GLY A 410 -8.00 6.23 0.77
C GLY A 410 -7.46 4.98 0.10
N VAL A 411 -8.27 3.91 0.00
CA VAL A 411 -7.80 2.63 -0.58
C VAL A 411 -7.37 2.82 -2.03
N ALA A 412 -8.15 3.53 -2.82
CA ALA A 412 -7.79 3.89 -4.19
C ALA A 412 -6.69 4.97 -4.18
N SER A 413 -5.54 4.65 -4.75
CA SER A 413 -4.38 5.57 -4.79
C SER A 413 -4.62 6.75 -5.74
N THR A 414 -4.21 7.95 -5.33
CA THR A 414 -4.35 9.21 -6.07
C THR A 414 -3.06 10.00 -6.11
N LYS A 415 -2.71 10.70 -5.02
CA LYS A 415 -1.50 11.54 -4.93
C LYS A 415 -0.20 10.73 -5.00
N ALA A 416 -0.21 9.47 -4.57
CA ALA A 416 0.96 8.61 -4.73
C ALA A 416 1.26 8.30 -6.20
N PHE A 417 0.24 8.13 -7.06
CA PHE A 417 0.42 7.95 -8.50
C PHE A 417 1.13 9.14 -9.13
N THR A 418 0.62 10.36 -8.94
CA THR A 418 1.23 11.58 -9.50
C THR A 418 2.62 11.85 -8.95
N SER A 419 2.87 11.53 -7.66
CA SER A 419 4.21 11.60 -7.06
C SER A 419 5.16 10.55 -7.65
N GLN A 420 4.71 9.32 -7.93
CA GLN A 420 5.51 8.29 -8.60
C GLN A 420 5.88 8.71 -10.02
N VAL A 421 4.92 9.24 -10.79
CA VAL A 421 5.19 9.77 -12.14
C VAL A 421 6.19 10.93 -12.06
N THR A 422 6.04 11.86 -11.10
CA THR A 422 6.98 12.98 -10.89
C THR A 422 8.40 12.46 -10.58
N ALA A 423 8.53 11.46 -9.71
CA ALA A 423 9.82 10.85 -9.38
C ALA A 423 10.45 10.17 -10.61
N LEU A 424 9.65 9.53 -11.47
CA LEU A 424 10.10 8.90 -12.71
C LEU A 424 10.53 9.94 -13.76
N ILE A 425 9.85 11.09 -13.85
CA ILE A 425 10.30 12.23 -14.68
C ILE A 425 11.66 12.75 -14.20
N LEU A 426 11.81 12.96 -12.88
CA LEU A 426 13.10 13.36 -12.29
C LEU A 426 14.20 12.32 -12.56
N LEU A 427 13.89 11.03 -12.43
CA LEU A 427 14.84 9.94 -12.69
C LEU A 427 15.25 9.91 -14.16
N SER A 428 14.31 10.08 -15.07
CA SER A 428 14.59 10.14 -16.51
C SER A 428 15.43 11.37 -16.89
N LEU A 429 15.18 12.52 -16.27
CA LEU A 429 16.01 13.71 -16.38
C LEU A 429 17.44 13.43 -15.89
N TYR A 430 17.58 12.85 -14.69
CA TYR A 430 18.89 12.55 -14.10
C TYR A 430 19.71 11.60 -14.97
N LEU A 431 19.14 10.45 -15.31
CA LEU A 431 19.81 9.43 -16.14
C LEU A 431 20.06 9.94 -17.57
N GLY A 432 19.13 10.72 -18.13
CA GLY A 432 19.27 11.34 -19.44
C GLY A 432 20.43 12.34 -19.47
N ARG A 433 20.57 13.18 -18.44
CA ARG A 433 21.67 14.15 -18.33
C ARG A 433 23.05 13.48 -18.11
N LEU A 434 23.07 12.29 -17.56
CA LEU A 434 24.29 11.47 -17.50
C LEU A 434 24.68 10.90 -18.89
N ARG A 435 23.79 10.94 -19.88
CA ARG A 435 23.96 10.39 -21.24
C ARG A 435 23.82 11.48 -22.30
N ASP A 436 22.74 11.44 -23.04
CA ASP A 436 22.58 12.20 -24.29
C ASP A 436 21.65 13.42 -24.17
N LEU A 437 20.89 13.56 -23.07
CA LEU A 437 19.97 14.68 -22.89
C LEU A 437 20.73 16.01 -22.78
N SER A 438 20.44 16.95 -23.68
CA SER A 438 21.12 18.24 -23.72
C SER A 438 20.83 19.12 -22.50
N TYR A 439 21.72 20.06 -22.21
CA TYR A 439 21.51 21.07 -21.16
C TYR A 439 20.21 21.84 -21.35
N HIS A 440 19.91 22.26 -22.58
CA HIS A 440 18.69 23.02 -22.90
C HIS A 440 17.41 22.19 -22.69
N ALA A 441 17.44 20.91 -23.04
CA ALA A 441 16.32 20.01 -22.78
C ALA A 441 16.11 19.80 -21.28
N GLY A 442 17.20 19.64 -20.48
CA GLY A 442 17.11 19.56 -19.04
C GLY A 442 16.50 20.83 -18.40
N LYS A 443 16.94 22.02 -18.84
CA LYS A 443 16.35 23.28 -18.38
C LYS A 443 14.86 23.40 -18.70
N ARG A 444 14.43 22.93 -19.87
CA ARG A 444 13.02 22.92 -20.27
C ARG A 444 12.21 22.01 -19.35
N MET A 445 12.67 20.80 -19.10
CA MET A 445 12.00 19.86 -18.18
C MET A 445 11.90 20.40 -16.76
N ILE A 446 12.98 21.00 -16.24
CA ILE A 446 13.00 21.61 -14.90
C ILE A 446 11.97 22.74 -14.78
N ARG A 447 11.89 23.61 -15.79
CA ARG A 447 10.91 24.69 -15.79
C ARG A 447 9.48 24.15 -15.68
N GLN A 448 9.14 23.15 -16.49
CA GLN A 448 7.81 22.53 -16.46
C GLN A 448 7.52 21.80 -15.15
N LEU A 449 8.50 21.09 -14.58
CA LEU A 449 8.34 20.46 -13.28
C LEU A 449 8.02 21.50 -12.20
N ARG A 450 8.65 22.67 -12.23
CA ARG A 450 8.39 23.74 -11.25
C ARG A 450 7.02 24.41 -11.42
N GLU A 451 6.54 24.51 -12.66
CA GLU A 451 5.22 25.05 -12.97
C GLU A 451 4.09 24.05 -12.65
N MET A 452 4.42 22.76 -12.54
CA MET A 452 3.44 21.68 -12.44
C MET A 452 2.48 21.81 -11.23
N PRO A 453 2.91 22.16 -10.01
CA PRO A 453 1.96 22.34 -8.90
C PRO A 453 0.87 23.36 -9.21
N ASP A 454 1.20 24.49 -9.86
CA ASP A 454 0.22 25.51 -10.25
C ASP A 454 -0.68 25.02 -11.40
N VAL A 455 -0.12 24.25 -12.35
CA VAL A 455 -0.90 23.61 -13.41
C VAL A 455 -1.92 22.64 -12.80
N ILE A 456 -1.53 21.83 -11.81
CA ILE A 456 -2.45 20.92 -11.12
C ILE A 456 -3.54 21.68 -10.35
N ARG A 457 -3.21 22.80 -9.66
CA ARG A 457 -4.22 23.65 -9.01
C ARG A 457 -5.28 24.12 -10.01
N ARG A 458 -4.86 24.58 -11.18
CA ARG A 458 -5.79 24.94 -12.27
C ARG A 458 -6.58 23.74 -12.79
N THR A 459 -5.95 22.58 -12.92
CA THR A 459 -6.63 21.36 -13.36
C THR A 459 -7.75 20.97 -12.39
N LEU A 460 -7.54 21.13 -11.09
CA LEU A 460 -8.56 20.85 -10.06
C LEU A 460 -9.80 21.76 -10.16
N GLU A 461 -9.70 22.90 -10.84
CA GLU A 461 -10.86 23.77 -11.11
C GLU A 461 -11.92 23.09 -12.01
N CYS A 462 -11.56 22.00 -12.71
CA CYS A 462 -12.54 21.19 -13.47
C CYS A 462 -13.52 20.39 -12.58
N HIS A 463 -13.35 20.40 -11.25
CA HIS A 463 -14.09 19.58 -10.30
C HIS A 463 -15.61 19.60 -10.50
N ASP A 464 -16.21 20.79 -10.59
CA ASP A 464 -17.66 20.94 -10.74
C ASP A 464 -18.15 20.45 -12.11
N ALA A 465 -17.40 20.72 -13.18
CA ALA A 465 -17.72 20.23 -14.52
C ALA A 465 -17.66 18.70 -14.57
N VAL A 466 -16.67 18.07 -13.91
CA VAL A 466 -16.58 16.61 -13.82
C VAL A 466 -17.73 16.02 -13.01
N LYS A 467 -18.15 16.70 -11.94
CA LYS A 467 -19.32 16.28 -11.15
C LYS A 467 -20.60 16.25 -11.99
N ASP A 468 -20.82 17.25 -12.85
CA ASP A 468 -21.96 17.30 -13.76
C ASP A 468 -21.93 16.16 -14.78
N VAL A 469 -20.74 15.79 -15.28
CA VAL A 469 -20.56 14.62 -16.15
C VAL A 469 -20.87 13.35 -15.36
N ALA A 470 -20.35 13.21 -14.14
CA ALA A 470 -20.60 12.05 -13.30
C ALA A 470 -22.11 11.79 -13.06
N ASP A 471 -22.90 12.85 -12.84
CA ASP A 471 -24.35 12.73 -12.64
C ASP A 471 -25.05 12.12 -13.85
N ARG A 472 -24.64 12.48 -15.08
CA ARG A 472 -25.21 11.94 -16.31
C ARG A 472 -24.82 10.48 -16.57
N TYR A 473 -23.67 10.06 -16.10
CA TYR A 473 -23.08 8.75 -16.44
C TYR A 473 -23.04 7.73 -15.29
N CYS A 474 -23.44 8.08 -14.08
CA CYS A 474 -23.35 7.20 -12.90
C CYS A 474 -24.18 5.90 -12.99
N ASN A 475 -25.17 5.84 -13.87
CA ASN A 475 -26.05 4.68 -14.02
C ASN A 475 -25.59 3.66 -15.08
N PHE A 476 -24.51 3.94 -15.82
CA PHE A 476 -23.93 2.99 -16.75
C PHE A 476 -23.15 1.89 -16.02
N GLU A 477 -23.18 0.67 -16.55
CA GLU A 477 -22.53 -0.49 -15.91
C GLU A 477 -21.17 -0.86 -16.54
N ASN A 478 -20.87 -0.32 -17.73
CA ASN A 478 -19.64 -0.60 -18.45
C ASN A 478 -19.01 0.69 -18.98
N PHE A 479 -17.69 0.80 -18.91
CA PHE A 479 -16.93 1.92 -19.45
C PHE A 479 -15.69 1.44 -20.17
N LEU A 480 -15.32 2.11 -21.25
CA LEU A 480 -14.04 1.96 -21.94
C LEU A 480 -13.20 3.22 -21.69
N TYR A 481 -11.92 3.04 -21.40
CA TYR A 481 -10.95 4.13 -21.22
C TYR A 481 -9.91 4.03 -22.30
N LEU A 482 -9.69 5.10 -23.04
CA LEU A 482 -8.92 5.07 -24.28
C LEU A 482 -7.86 6.17 -24.28
N GLY A 483 -6.61 5.78 -24.46
CA GLY A 483 -5.48 6.68 -24.53
C GLY A 483 -4.40 6.15 -25.46
N ARG A 484 -3.37 6.97 -25.76
CA ARG A 484 -2.21 6.56 -26.54
C ARG A 484 -0.93 7.10 -25.95
N LEU A 485 0.19 6.40 -26.17
CA LEU A 485 1.50 6.75 -25.61
C LEU A 485 1.40 7.02 -24.10
N TYR A 486 1.88 8.16 -23.63
CA TYR A 486 1.82 8.57 -22.21
C TYR A 486 0.43 8.51 -21.59
N ASN A 487 -0.63 8.66 -22.39
CA ASN A 487 -2.03 8.64 -21.91
C ASN A 487 -2.67 7.24 -21.98
N PHE A 488 -2.01 6.21 -22.50
CA PHE A 488 -2.50 4.84 -22.38
C PHE A 488 -2.42 4.34 -20.93
N PRO A 489 -1.30 4.46 -20.22
CA PRO A 489 -1.27 4.15 -18.78
C PRO A 489 -2.27 4.96 -17.95
N VAL A 490 -2.54 6.22 -18.31
CA VAL A 490 -3.56 7.06 -17.67
C VAL A 490 -4.97 6.51 -17.89
N ALA A 491 -5.26 6.02 -19.10
CA ALA A 491 -6.54 5.35 -19.38
C ALA A 491 -6.70 4.07 -18.54
N LEU A 492 -5.64 3.27 -18.38
CA LEU A 492 -5.63 2.12 -17.48
C LEU A 492 -5.91 2.52 -16.03
N GLU A 493 -5.26 3.60 -15.57
CA GLU A 493 -5.42 4.12 -14.21
C GLU A 493 -6.83 4.64 -13.96
N GLY A 494 -7.42 5.40 -14.91
CA GLY A 494 -8.79 5.86 -14.81
C GLY A 494 -9.80 4.70 -14.74
N ALA A 495 -9.62 3.68 -15.58
CA ALA A 495 -10.44 2.46 -15.54
C ALA A 495 -10.29 1.71 -14.20
N LEU A 496 -9.07 1.64 -13.65
CA LEU A 496 -8.82 1.05 -12.35
C LEU A 496 -9.55 1.82 -11.25
N LYS A 497 -9.43 3.15 -11.19
CA LYS A 497 -10.13 3.98 -10.20
C LYS A 497 -11.63 3.78 -10.24
N LEU A 498 -12.24 3.80 -11.43
CA LEU A 498 -13.69 3.62 -11.55
C LEU A 498 -14.14 2.25 -11.03
N LYS A 499 -13.47 1.16 -11.43
CA LYS A 499 -13.87 -0.20 -10.99
C LYS A 499 -13.65 -0.42 -9.50
N GLU A 500 -12.61 0.14 -8.91
CA GLU A 500 -12.27 -0.04 -7.50
C GLU A 500 -13.35 0.52 -6.57
N ILE A 501 -13.83 1.72 -6.83
CA ILE A 501 -14.68 2.46 -5.88
C ILE A 501 -16.16 2.48 -6.25
N SER A 502 -16.52 2.30 -7.53
CA SER A 502 -17.92 2.30 -7.98
C SER A 502 -18.47 0.92 -8.32
N TYR A 503 -17.58 -0.08 -8.46
CA TYR A 503 -17.89 -1.45 -8.89
C TYR A 503 -18.42 -1.56 -10.32
N ILE A 504 -18.30 -0.50 -11.12
CA ILE A 504 -18.60 -0.50 -12.55
C ILE A 504 -17.48 -1.27 -13.28
N HIS A 505 -17.86 -2.10 -14.25
CA HIS A 505 -16.88 -2.74 -15.11
C HIS A 505 -16.23 -1.69 -16.04
N ALA A 506 -14.94 -1.49 -15.91
CA ALA A 506 -14.17 -0.51 -16.69
C ALA A 506 -12.87 -1.11 -17.19
N GLU A 507 -12.55 -0.91 -18.47
CA GLU A 507 -11.32 -1.40 -19.08
C GLU A 507 -10.58 -0.29 -19.83
N GLY A 508 -9.24 -0.30 -19.73
CA GLY A 508 -8.37 0.61 -20.45
C GLY A 508 -7.71 -0.06 -21.64
N TYR A 509 -7.67 0.65 -22.79
CA TYR A 509 -7.03 0.16 -24.02
C TYR A 509 -6.18 1.24 -24.68
N PRO A 510 -5.11 0.87 -25.41
CA PRO A 510 -4.56 1.76 -26.43
C PRO A 510 -5.66 2.05 -27.45
N ALA A 511 -5.99 3.31 -27.71
CA ALA A 511 -7.16 3.68 -28.51
C ALA A 511 -7.18 3.01 -29.91
N ALA A 512 -6.00 2.78 -30.51
CA ALA A 512 -5.91 2.11 -31.81
C ALA A 512 -6.26 0.62 -31.75
N GLU A 513 -6.08 -0.05 -30.58
CA GLU A 513 -6.37 -1.48 -30.41
C GLU A 513 -7.86 -1.78 -30.38
N MET A 514 -8.72 -0.77 -30.24
CA MET A 514 -10.17 -0.93 -30.34
C MET A 514 -10.61 -1.71 -31.57
N LYS A 515 -9.96 -1.46 -32.73
CA LYS A 515 -10.24 -2.13 -34.01
C LYS A 515 -9.98 -3.63 -34.01
N HIS A 516 -9.16 -4.13 -33.09
CA HIS A 516 -8.71 -5.51 -33.04
C HIS A 516 -9.52 -6.40 -32.09
N GLY A 517 -10.77 -5.98 -31.80
CA GLY A 517 -11.71 -6.77 -30.99
C GLY A 517 -12.61 -5.92 -30.10
N PRO A 518 -12.09 -5.09 -29.18
CA PRO A 518 -12.89 -4.40 -28.18
C PRO A 518 -13.98 -3.48 -28.75
N ILE A 519 -13.84 -2.99 -29.97
CA ILE A 519 -14.85 -2.15 -30.65
C ILE A 519 -16.21 -2.86 -30.80
N ALA A 520 -16.23 -4.20 -30.69
CA ALA A 520 -17.49 -4.99 -30.68
C ALA A 520 -18.37 -4.70 -29.46
N LEU A 521 -17.79 -4.13 -28.39
CA LEU A 521 -18.49 -3.76 -27.14
C LEU A 521 -19.14 -2.37 -27.22
N VAL A 522 -18.83 -1.59 -28.28
CA VAL A 522 -19.30 -0.22 -28.40
C VAL A 522 -20.77 -0.19 -28.83
N ASP A 523 -21.61 0.38 -27.97
CA ASP A 523 -23.01 0.67 -28.20
C ASP A 523 -23.44 1.93 -27.42
N GLU A 524 -24.71 2.24 -27.42
CA GLU A 524 -25.29 3.40 -26.73
C GLU A 524 -25.25 3.26 -25.18
N GLN A 525 -24.92 2.08 -24.64
CA GLN A 525 -24.87 1.79 -23.20
C GLN A 525 -23.42 1.66 -22.67
N THR A 526 -22.42 1.82 -23.54
CA THR A 526 -21.01 1.65 -23.20
C THR A 526 -20.24 2.96 -23.44
N PRO A 527 -20.25 3.91 -22.48
CA PRO A 527 -19.48 5.15 -22.59
C PRO A 527 -17.97 4.90 -22.75
N SER A 528 -17.35 5.70 -23.59
CA SER A 528 -15.92 5.70 -23.81
C SER A 528 -15.27 7.00 -23.31
N VAL A 529 -14.36 6.90 -22.35
CA VAL A 529 -13.57 8.03 -21.85
C VAL A 529 -12.29 8.12 -22.66
N PHE A 530 -12.14 9.17 -23.44
CA PHE A 530 -10.95 9.43 -24.26
C PHE A 530 -10.00 10.41 -23.56
N VAL A 531 -8.75 10.01 -23.39
CA VAL A 531 -7.68 10.92 -22.98
C VAL A 531 -7.02 11.44 -24.26
N VAL A 532 -7.38 12.67 -24.66
CA VAL A 532 -7.07 13.23 -25.98
C VAL A 532 -6.53 14.67 -25.90
N PRO A 533 -5.50 14.95 -25.03
CA PRO A 533 -4.88 16.26 -25.01
C PRO A 533 -4.13 16.54 -26.33
N ARG A 534 -3.92 17.82 -26.64
CA ARG A 534 -3.09 18.22 -27.79
C ARG A 534 -1.67 17.66 -27.62
N GLY A 535 -1.07 17.23 -28.72
CA GLY A 535 0.26 16.65 -28.76
C GLY A 535 0.57 16.00 -30.09
N GLY A 536 1.72 15.35 -30.22
CA GLY A 536 2.22 14.80 -31.48
C GLY A 536 1.32 13.76 -32.13
N ILE A 537 0.45 13.08 -31.38
CA ILE A 537 -0.46 12.03 -31.90
C ILE A 537 -1.94 12.42 -31.86
N TYR A 538 -2.26 13.66 -31.52
CA TYR A 538 -3.64 14.13 -31.39
C TYR A 538 -4.52 13.77 -32.60
N PRO A 539 -4.12 13.98 -33.87
CA PRO A 539 -4.96 13.63 -35.04
C PRO A 539 -5.30 12.12 -35.11
N LYS A 540 -4.39 11.28 -34.58
CA LYS A 540 -4.60 9.82 -34.56
C LYS A 540 -5.58 9.39 -33.49
N VAL A 541 -5.57 10.07 -32.32
CA VAL A 541 -6.54 9.82 -31.25
C VAL A 541 -7.92 10.30 -31.68
N MET A 542 -8.02 11.48 -32.31
CA MET A 542 -9.27 11.99 -32.88
C MET A 542 -9.90 11.01 -33.87
N SER A 543 -9.09 10.43 -34.78
CA SER A 543 -9.60 9.41 -35.71
C SER A 543 -10.13 8.17 -34.99
N ASN A 544 -9.53 7.74 -33.85
CA ASN A 544 -10.06 6.64 -33.06
C ASN A 544 -11.37 7.02 -32.36
N LEU A 545 -11.52 8.27 -31.92
CA LEU A 545 -12.76 8.78 -31.34
C LEU A 545 -13.89 8.78 -32.36
N GLU A 546 -13.67 9.24 -33.60
CA GLU A 546 -14.62 9.21 -34.69
C GLU A 546 -15.15 7.78 -34.96
N GLU A 547 -14.29 6.77 -34.83
CA GLU A 547 -14.66 5.36 -35.02
C GLU A 547 -15.67 4.87 -33.95
N ILE A 548 -15.55 5.36 -32.71
CA ILE A 548 -16.49 5.08 -31.61
C ILE A 548 -17.82 5.82 -31.87
N LYS A 549 -17.73 7.10 -32.23
CA LYS A 549 -18.93 7.91 -32.56
C LYS A 549 -19.72 7.34 -33.73
N ALA A 550 -19.06 6.80 -34.75
CA ALA A 550 -19.71 6.13 -35.87
C ALA A 550 -20.58 4.93 -35.46
N ARG A 551 -20.37 4.38 -34.23
CA ARG A 551 -21.13 3.27 -33.63
C ARG A 551 -22.08 3.73 -32.54
N ARG A 552 -22.31 5.04 -32.42
CA ARG A 552 -23.18 5.68 -31.42
C ARG A 552 -22.74 5.50 -29.97
N GLY A 553 -21.48 5.14 -29.73
CA GLY A 553 -20.94 5.08 -28.37
C GLY A 553 -20.89 6.49 -27.77
N PRO A 554 -21.39 6.70 -26.55
CA PRO A 554 -21.21 7.97 -25.84
C PRO A 554 -19.73 8.24 -25.58
N VAL A 555 -19.28 9.48 -25.77
CA VAL A 555 -17.88 9.87 -25.63
C VAL A 555 -17.72 10.99 -24.59
N ILE A 556 -16.90 10.74 -23.58
CA ILE A 556 -16.39 11.71 -22.62
C ILE A 556 -14.94 11.98 -22.98
N ALA A 557 -14.57 13.20 -23.32
CA ALA A 557 -13.21 13.55 -23.71
C ALA A 557 -12.50 14.37 -22.63
N ILE A 558 -11.27 13.98 -22.30
CA ILE A 558 -10.33 14.80 -21.53
C ILE A 558 -9.42 15.50 -22.53
N ALA A 559 -9.58 16.80 -22.73
CA ALA A 559 -8.92 17.56 -23.78
C ALA A 559 -8.30 18.86 -23.25
N CYS A 560 -7.44 19.49 -24.06
CA CYS A 560 -6.82 20.75 -23.67
C CYS A 560 -7.81 21.94 -23.78
N GLU A 561 -7.66 22.92 -22.90
CA GLU A 561 -8.36 24.20 -22.96
C GLU A 561 -8.24 24.82 -24.38
N GLY A 562 -9.33 25.36 -24.89
CA GLY A 562 -9.37 25.99 -26.23
C GLY A 562 -9.33 25.01 -27.41
N ASP A 563 -9.65 23.73 -27.17
CA ASP A 563 -9.82 22.77 -28.25
C ASP A 563 -11.30 22.73 -28.69
N ASP A 564 -11.60 23.50 -29.75
CA ASP A 564 -12.96 23.61 -30.28
C ASP A 564 -13.35 22.37 -31.14
N GLN A 565 -12.36 21.64 -31.69
CA GLN A 565 -12.64 20.49 -32.56
C GLN A 565 -13.23 19.31 -31.78
N ILE A 566 -12.76 19.10 -30.56
CA ILE A 566 -13.24 18.00 -29.73
C ILE A 566 -14.70 18.18 -29.34
N SER A 567 -15.16 19.42 -29.10
CA SER A 567 -16.54 19.72 -28.71
C SER A 567 -17.57 19.42 -29.81
N GLU A 568 -17.14 19.34 -31.08
CA GLU A 568 -18.02 18.96 -32.19
C GLU A 568 -18.24 17.43 -32.26
N LEU A 569 -17.37 16.64 -31.64
CA LEU A 569 -17.35 15.17 -31.76
C LEU A 569 -17.74 14.46 -30.46
N ALA A 570 -17.27 14.93 -29.31
CA ALA A 570 -17.55 14.32 -28.01
C ALA A 570 -18.93 14.76 -27.47
N ASP A 571 -19.58 13.90 -26.70
CA ASP A 571 -20.82 14.25 -26.00
C ASP A 571 -20.55 15.10 -24.78
N GLU A 572 -19.40 14.89 -24.12
CA GLU A 572 -18.93 15.64 -22.98
C GLU A 572 -17.44 15.93 -23.13
N VAL A 573 -17.02 17.14 -22.74
CA VAL A 573 -15.62 17.52 -22.75
C VAL A 573 -15.22 18.10 -21.39
N ILE A 574 -14.18 17.54 -20.81
CA ILE A 574 -13.53 18.02 -19.61
C ILE A 574 -12.21 18.65 -20.03
N TYR A 575 -12.08 19.94 -19.83
CA TYR A 575 -10.90 20.68 -20.25
C TYR A 575 -9.83 20.70 -19.17
N VAL A 576 -8.56 20.54 -19.59
CA VAL A 576 -7.37 20.60 -18.75
C VAL A 576 -6.33 21.54 -19.38
N PRO A 577 -5.42 22.12 -18.59
CA PRO A 577 -4.34 22.94 -19.11
C PRO A 577 -3.47 22.20 -20.12
N GLU A 578 -3.00 22.90 -21.15
CA GLU A 578 -2.06 22.34 -22.12
C GLU A 578 -0.65 22.23 -21.53
N VAL A 579 -0.03 21.05 -21.64
CA VAL A 579 1.35 20.76 -21.22
C VAL A 579 2.06 19.90 -22.25
N GLU A 580 3.39 19.79 -22.18
CA GLU A 580 4.14 18.88 -23.06
C GLU A 580 3.74 17.41 -22.84
N ASP A 581 3.87 16.58 -23.89
CA ASP A 581 3.39 15.19 -23.93
C ASP A 581 3.81 14.37 -22.69
N PHE A 582 5.06 14.49 -22.25
CA PHE A 582 5.58 13.73 -21.10
C PHE A 582 5.06 14.20 -19.74
N MET A 583 4.47 15.40 -19.66
CA MET A 583 3.80 15.91 -18.45
C MET A 583 2.30 15.61 -18.41
N GLN A 584 1.71 15.23 -19.54
CA GLN A 584 0.28 14.99 -19.65
C GLN A 584 -0.26 14.00 -18.60
N PRO A 585 0.43 12.90 -18.25
CA PRO A 585 -0.07 11.98 -17.23
C PRO A 585 -0.39 12.61 -15.88
N LEU A 586 0.36 13.66 -15.47
CA LEU A 586 0.13 14.38 -14.23
C LEU A 586 -1.18 15.19 -14.27
N VAL A 587 -1.52 15.72 -15.42
CA VAL A 587 -2.67 16.60 -15.62
C VAL A 587 -3.93 15.79 -15.95
N THR A 588 -3.83 14.84 -16.89
CA THR A 588 -4.98 14.10 -17.42
C THR A 588 -5.52 13.04 -16.46
N SER A 589 -4.74 12.60 -15.47
CA SER A 589 -5.21 11.67 -14.42
C SER A 589 -6.18 12.31 -13.43
N ILE A 590 -6.06 13.60 -13.16
CA ILE A 590 -6.87 14.33 -12.17
C ILE A 590 -8.39 14.23 -12.47
N PRO A 591 -8.88 14.63 -13.66
CA PRO A 591 -10.31 14.54 -13.95
C PRO A 591 -10.83 13.10 -13.92
N LEU A 592 -10.01 12.08 -14.21
CA LEU A 592 -10.40 10.68 -14.12
C LEU A 592 -10.58 10.22 -12.68
N GLN A 593 -9.73 10.70 -11.76
CA GLN A 593 -9.87 10.46 -10.33
C GLN A 593 -11.16 11.12 -9.79
N ILE A 594 -11.41 12.38 -10.15
CA ILE A 594 -12.61 13.13 -9.74
C ILE A 594 -13.88 12.48 -10.31
N LEU A 595 -13.86 12.04 -11.58
CA LEU A 595 -14.99 11.37 -12.23
C LEU A 595 -15.35 10.07 -11.49
N SER A 596 -14.36 9.26 -11.19
CA SER A 596 -14.54 8.00 -10.45
C SER A 596 -15.09 8.26 -9.04
N TYR A 597 -14.58 9.28 -8.35
CA TYR A 597 -15.04 9.69 -7.02
C TYR A 597 -16.52 10.06 -7.03
N HIS A 598 -16.96 10.97 -7.92
CA HIS A 598 -18.36 11.40 -7.98
C HIS A 598 -19.31 10.30 -8.42
N ILE A 599 -18.93 9.49 -9.42
CA ILE A 599 -19.74 8.33 -9.83
C ILE A 599 -19.94 7.37 -8.65
N ALA A 600 -18.90 7.09 -7.87
CA ALA A 600 -19.02 6.21 -6.71
C ALA A 600 -19.92 6.78 -5.62
N LEU A 601 -19.85 8.09 -5.34
CA LEU A 601 -20.75 8.74 -4.38
C LEU A 601 -22.21 8.69 -4.83
N LEU A 602 -22.49 8.99 -6.09
CA LEU A 602 -23.84 8.95 -6.66
C LEU A 602 -24.43 7.53 -6.62
N ARG A 603 -23.59 6.51 -6.68
CA ARG A 603 -23.99 5.10 -6.52
C ARG A 603 -24.09 4.66 -5.06
N GLY A 604 -23.83 5.54 -4.09
CA GLY A 604 -23.87 5.22 -2.67
C GLY A 604 -22.74 4.31 -2.20
N CYS A 605 -21.61 4.27 -2.93
CA CYS A 605 -20.44 3.47 -2.60
C CYS A 605 -19.54 4.18 -1.58
N ASN A 606 -18.80 3.43 -0.78
CA ASN A 606 -17.78 3.98 0.10
C ASN A 606 -16.49 4.19 -0.68
N VAL A 607 -16.12 5.44 -0.91
CA VAL A 607 -14.96 5.83 -1.75
C VAL A 607 -13.62 5.61 -1.06
N ASP A 608 -13.55 5.75 0.28
CA ASP A 608 -12.32 5.57 1.03
C ASP A 608 -12.03 4.10 1.32
N ARG A 609 -13.08 3.30 1.52
CA ARG A 609 -13.01 1.88 1.92
C ARG A 609 -13.97 1.04 1.08
N PRO A 610 -13.66 0.84 -0.20
CA PRO A 610 -14.50 0.02 -1.08
C PRO A 610 -14.43 -1.46 -0.68
N ARG A 611 -15.55 -2.18 -0.90
CA ARG A 611 -15.62 -3.61 -0.55
C ARG A 611 -14.54 -4.42 -1.28
N ASN A 612 -14.07 -5.48 -0.63
CA ASN A 612 -13.10 -6.44 -1.18
C ASN A 612 -11.72 -5.85 -1.54
N LEU A 613 -11.40 -4.65 -1.09
CA LEU A 613 -10.10 -4.03 -1.31
C LEU A 613 -9.46 -3.60 0.00
N ALA A 614 -8.16 -3.62 0.05
CA ALA A 614 -7.33 -3.10 1.13
C ALA A 614 -6.28 -2.15 0.58
N LYS A 615 -5.86 -1.14 1.37
CA LYS A 615 -4.87 -0.13 0.93
C LYS A 615 -3.54 -0.75 0.51
N SER A 616 -3.11 -1.82 1.15
CA SER A 616 -1.86 -2.51 0.83
C SER A 616 -2.03 -4.02 1.04
N VAL A 617 -1.58 -4.83 0.10
CA VAL A 617 -1.66 -6.30 0.13
C VAL A 617 -0.32 -6.85 0.62
N THR A 618 -0.27 -7.36 1.87
CA THR A 618 0.95 -7.90 2.50
C THR A 618 0.94 -9.43 2.62
N VAL A 619 0.00 -10.08 1.98
CA VAL A 619 -0.09 -11.53 1.87
C VAL A 619 -0.18 -11.90 0.39
N GLU A 620 0.39 -13.02 0.03
CA GLU A 620 0.32 -13.61 -1.31
C GLU A 620 -0.91 -14.50 -1.45
#